data_2150c5d3827f500a1e1a3da0cf58871f
#
_entry.id   2150c5d3827f500a1e1a3da0cf58871f
#
_cell.length_a   1.000
_cell.length_b   1.000
_cell.length_c   1.000
_cell.angle_alpha   90.00
_cell.angle_beta   90.00
_cell.angle_gamma   90.00
#
_symmetry.space_group_name_H-M   'P 1'
#
loop_
_entity.id
_entity.type
_entity.pdbx_description
1 polymer ?
#
loop_
_entity_poly.entity_id
_entity_poly.type
_entity_poly.pdbx_seq_one_letter_code
_entity_poly.pdbx_strand_id
1 'polypeptide(L)'
;MLSNRRISLKTTLAAAFAASLLFSAGAIAGSGVAWETDLRRPRNPDTYGNVVMDRTTRGSKEVKPVVFSHWTHRSKYSCKACHTDLGFAFKGRTTEITQSDIAAGKFCGSCHDGKTSFGVNECDKCHSYGTVRANGIAEKLRDLPKDAFGNKVDWAKAVKEGKIKPAANADGTGELKAVEQDIIIPVNKFTPHPPDVKFPHTAHTVQLDCASCHESIFKQKKGGNPEMNMMKIISGQYCGTCHAKVSFPIDDCFRCHSQPAAVIKEDEKKDEKKDEKK
;
A
#
# COMPACT_ATOMS: atom_id res chain seq x y z
N MET A 1 61.61 56.36 19.58
CA MET A 1 60.89 55.58 20.62
C MET A 1 59.92 54.66 19.90
N LEU A 2 60.28 53.37 19.78
CA LEU A 2 59.51 52.33 19.12
C LEU A 2 58.81 51.52 20.21
N SER A 3 57.46 51.56 20.22
CA SER A 3 56.64 50.75 21.13
C SER A 3 56.22 49.44 20.45
N ASN A 4 56.84 48.36 20.88
CA ASN A 4 56.45 46.98 20.52
C ASN A 4 55.13 46.59 21.18
N ARG A 5 54.07 46.37 20.41
CA ARG A 5 52.89 45.62 20.85
C ARG A 5 53.02 44.16 20.39
N ARG A 6 53.29 43.29 21.34
CA ARG A 6 53.21 41.84 21.14
C ARG A 6 51.72 41.45 21.05
N ILE A 7 51.27 41.05 19.90
CA ILE A 7 49.94 40.44 19.72
C ILE A 7 50.05 38.97 20.13
N SER A 8 49.24 38.62 21.14
CA SER A 8 49.21 37.30 21.75
C SER A 8 48.68 36.27 20.76
N LEU A 9 49.48 35.25 20.49
CA LEU A 9 49.16 34.09 19.57
C LEU A 9 48.15 33.12 20.07
N LYS A 10 47.42 33.46 21.16
CA LYS A 10 46.47 32.52 21.82
C LYS A 10 45.01 32.75 21.46
N THR A 11 44.67 33.77 20.68
CA THR A 11 43.30 34.08 20.31
C THR A 11 42.91 33.71 18.89
N THR A 12 43.86 33.21 18.06
CA THR A 12 43.59 32.84 16.67
C THR A 12 43.31 31.35 16.46
N LEU A 13 43.46 30.48 17.46
CA LEU A 13 43.14 29.06 17.32
C LEU A 13 41.70 28.67 17.70
N ALA A 14 40.95 29.53 18.34
CA ALA A 14 39.58 29.23 18.74
C ALA A 14 38.53 29.55 17.66
N ALA A 15 38.87 30.33 16.66
CA ALA A 15 37.93 30.71 15.59
C ALA A 15 37.95 29.73 14.39
N ALA A 16 38.95 28.86 14.28
CA ALA A 16 39.06 27.90 13.16
C ALA A 16 38.35 26.57 13.40
N PHE A 17 37.95 26.28 14.64
CA PHE A 17 37.26 25.03 14.98
C PHE A 17 35.73 25.13 15.02
N ALA A 18 35.17 26.35 14.97
CA ALA A 18 33.72 26.55 14.93
C ALA A 18 33.13 26.59 13.51
N ALA A 19 33.97 26.67 12.47
CA ALA A 19 33.52 26.73 11.08
C ALA A 19 33.45 25.37 10.38
N SER A 20 33.94 24.30 10.98
CA SER A 20 33.99 22.97 10.36
C SER A 20 32.86 22.02 10.77
N LEU A 21 31.89 22.47 11.59
CA LEU A 21 30.75 21.66 12.03
C LEU A 21 29.42 22.07 11.38
N LEU A 22 29.43 22.95 10.39
CA LEU A 22 28.21 23.39 9.69
C LEU A 22 28.10 22.86 8.23
N PHE A 23 28.99 21.95 7.80
CA PHE A 23 28.93 21.37 6.45
C PHE A 23 28.88 19.84 6.47
N SER A 24 27.80 19.28 7.01
CA SER A 24 27.41 17.88 6.71
C SER A 24 25.97 17.54 7.06
N ALA A 25 25.06 18.52 7.02
CA ALA A 25 23.66 18.27 6.83
C ALA A 25 23.29 18.54 5.38
N GLY A 26 24.11 18.08 4.45
CA GLY A 26 23.77 17.91 3.06
C GLY A 26 22.66 16.86 3.01
N ALA A 27 21.43 17.33 2.89
CA ALA A 27 20.27 16.53 2.64
C ALA A 27 20.59 15.56 1.49
N ILE A 28 20.81 14.29 1.83
CA ILE A 28 20.48 13.21 0.92
C ILE A 28 18.96 13.28 0.85
N ALA A 29 18.45 14.18 0.01
CA ALA A 29 17.14 14.07 -0.56
C ALA A 29 17.19 12.82 -1.45
N GLY A 30 17.22 11.68 -0.79
CA GLY A 30 16.86 10.42 -1.42
C GLY A 30 15.46 10.67 -1.97
N SER A 31 15.32 10.70 -3.29
CA SER A 31 14.07 10.63 -4.02
C SER A 31 13.42 9.24 -3.80
N GLY A 32 13.38 8.82 -2.55
CA GLY A 32 12.57 7.72 -2.08
C GLY A 32 11.14 8.22 -2.17
N VAL A 33 10.38 7.62 -3.04
CA VAL A 33 8.95 7.82 -3.16
C VAL A 33 8.35 7.71 -1.77
N ALA A 34 7.82 8.79 -1.25
CA ALA A 34 7.38 8.99 0.13
C ALA A 34 6.16 8.12 0.55
N TRP A 35 5.84 7.05 -0.21
CA TRP A 35 4.79 6.10 0.10
C TRP A 35 5.30 4.85 0.84
N GLU A 36 6.61 4.69 0.94
CA GLU A 36 7.22 3.55 1.58
C GLU A 36 7.45 3.83 3.06
N THR A 37 6.48 3.48 3.89
CA THR A 37 6.63 3.18 5.32
C THR A 37 6.72 4.29 6.36
N ASP A 38 6.49 5.55 6.08
CA ASP A 38 6.37 6.51 7.18
C ASP A 38 4.95 6.49 7.80
N LEU A 39 4.71 5.54 8.70
CA LEU A 39 3.46 5.40 9.45
C LEU A 39 3.16 6.63 10.33
N ARG A 40 4.13 7.53 10.52
CA ARG A 40 4.03 8.70 11.39
C ARG A 40 3.57 9.96 10.68
N ARG A 41 3.56 9.99 9.35
CA ARG A 41 3.12 11.17 8.59
C ARG A 41 1.66 11.05 8.20
N PRO A 42 0.85 12.10 8.41
CA PRO A 42 -0.48 12.15 7.83
C PRO A 42 -0.39 11.94 6.32
N ARG A 43 -1.05 10.90 5.82
CA ARG A 43 -1.04 10.59 4.38
C ARG A 43 -2.02 11.53 3.70
N ASN A 44 -1.56 12.18 2.62
CA ASN A 44 -2.45 13.01 1.81
C ASN A 44 -3.50 12.10 1.13
N PRO A 45 -4.79 12.27 1.43
CA PRO A 45 -5.86 11.46 0.85
C PRO A 45 -5.89 11.48 -0.68
N ASP A 46 -5.51 12.61 -1.31
CA ASP A 46 -5.54 12.78 -2.76
C ASP A 46 -4.47 11.95 -3.48
N THR A 47 -3.37 11.64 -2.80
CA THR A 47 -2.27 10.85 -3.36
C THR A 47 -2.19 9.44 -2.79
N TYR A 48 -3.01 9.13 -1.78
CA TYR A 48 -3.04 7.81 -1.16
C TYR A 48 -3.42 6.74 -2.20
N GLY A 49 -2.62 5.68 -2.32
CA GLY A 49 -2.84 4.63 -3.31
C GLY A 49 -2.36 4.94 -4.73
N ASN A 50 -1.72 6.09 -4.95
CA ASN A 50 -1.04 6.35 -6.21
C ASN A 50 0.30 5.61 -6.28
N VAL A 51 0.62 5.08 -7.45
CA VAL A 51 1.92 4.47 -7.75
C VAL A 51 2.66 5.35 -8.75
N VAL A 52 3.86 5.79 -8.38
CA VAL A 52 4.76 6.51 -9.28
C VAL A 52 5.67 5.50 -9.96
N MET A 53 5.59 5.43 -11.28
CA MET A 53 6.42 4.57 -12.11
C MET A 53 7.46 5.46 -12.81
N ASP A 54 8.67 5.47 -12.25
CA ASP A 54 9.77 6.34 -12.67
C ASP A 54 11.03 5.55 -13.10
N ARG A 55 10.97 4.23 -13.16
CA ARG A 55 12.15 3.37 -13.34
C ARG A 55 12.98 3.74 -14.59
N THR A 56 12.29 4.00 -15.69
CA THR A 56 12.92 4.35 -16.99
C THR A 56 12.97 5.85 -17.26
N THR A 57 12.21 6.64 -16.50
CA THR A 57 12.12 8.11 -16.70
C THR A 57 12.86 8.90 -15.63
N ARG A 58 13.46 8.22 -14.65
CA ARG A 58 14.21 8.88 -13.58
C ARG A 58 15.38 9.66 -14.12
N GLY A 59 15.39 10.97 -13.86
CA GLY A 59 16.42 11.89 -14.39
C GLY A 59 16.16 12.39 -15.80
N SER A 60 15.15 11.91 -16.51
CA SER A 60 14.76 12.51 -17.80
C SER A 60 14.15 13.89 -17.58
N LYS A 61 14.58 14.86 -18.39
CA LYS A 61 13.98 16.20 -18.45
C LYS A 61 12.79 16.25 -19.41
N GLU A 62 12.72 15.31 -20.33
CA GLU A 62 11.74 15.29 -21.42
C GLU A 62 10.51 14.46 -21.08
N VAL A 63 10.70 13.32 -20.43
CA VAL A 63 9.62 12.38 -20.13
C VAL A 63 9.35 12.33 -18.62
N LYS A 64 8.19 12.76 -18.22
CA LYS A 64 7.76 12.72 -16.82
C LYS A 64 7.44 11.28 -16.37
N PRO A 65 7.62 10.95 -15.09
CA PRO A 65 7.14 9.69 -14.53
C PRO A 65 5.63 9.50 -14.73
N VAL A 66 5.21 8.23 -14.85
CA VAL A 66 3.80 7.86 -14.86
C VAL A 66 3.28 7.83 -13.43
N VAL A 67 2.12 8.44 -13.18
CA VAL A 67 1.39 8.30 -11.92
C VAL A 67 0.14 7.49 -12.15
N PHE A 68 0.13 6.28 -11.64
CA PHE A 68 -1.02 5.40 -11.69
C PHE A 68 -1.89 5.60 -10.45
N SER A 69 -3.17 5.94 -10.64
CA SER A 69 -4.15 6.08 -9.57
C SER A 69 -5.01 4.81 -9.47
N HIS A 70 -4.85 4.05 -8.40
CA HIS A 70 -5.70 2.90 -8.13
C HIS A 70 -7.18 3.29 -8.02
N TRP A 71 -7.48 4.46 -7.46
CA TRP A 71 -8.86 4.86 -7.17
C TRP A 71 -9.70 5.08 -8.42
N THR A 72 -9.10 5.61 -9.48
CA THR A 72 -9.77 5.81 -10.76
C THR A 72 -10.15 4.47 -11.40
N HIS A 73 -9.28 3.48 -11.27
CA HIS A 73 -9.47 2.14 -11.85
C HIS A 73 -10.39 1.28 -10.98
N ARG A 74 -10.21 1.33 -9.65
CA ARG A 74 -10.99 0.54 -8.68
C ARG A 74 -12.49 0.81 -8.72
N SER A 75 -12.91 1.98 -9.15
CA SER A 75 -14.33 2.29 -9.32
C SER A 75 -14.98 1.52 -10.48
N LYS A 76 -14.18 1.00 -11.42
CA LYS A 76 -14.63 0.32 -12.64
C LYS A 76 -14.26 -1.16 -12.68
N TYR A 77 -13.11 -1.51 -12.12
CA TYR A 77 -12.55 -2.87 -12.15
C TYR A 77 -12.18 -3.34 -10.75
N SER A 78 -12.33 -4.63 -10.52
CA SER A 78 -11.87 -5.29 -9.32
C SER A 78 -10.33 -5.35 -9.27
N CYS A 79 -9.77 -5.64 -8.12
CA CYS A 79 -8.32 -5.85 -7.99
C CYS A 79 -7.87 -7.06 -8.84
N LYS A 80 -8.73 -8.10 -8.91
CA LYS A 80 -8.50 -9.30 -9.71
C LYS A 80 -8.21 -8.97 -11.18
N ALA A 81 -8.97 -8.07 -11.78
CA ALA A 81 -8.82 -7.73 -13.21
C ALA A 81 -7.39 -7.33 -13.57
N CYS A 82 -6.72 -6.58 -12.70
CA CYS A 82 -5.35 -6.15 -12.95
C CYS A 82 -4.31 -7.13 -12.38
N HIS A 83 -4.50 -7.60 -11.15
CA HIS A 83 -3.47 -8.38 -10.47
C HIS A 83 -3.49 -9.86 -10.81
N THR A 84 -4.65 -10.43 -11.17
CA THR A 84 -4.76 -11.81 -11.59
C THR A 84 -4.82 -11.94 -13.13
N ASP A 85 -5.74 -11.23 -13.80
CA ASP A 85 -5.96 -11.43 -15.23
C ASP A 85 -4.86 -10.79 -16.08
N LEU A 86 -4.43 -9.57 -15.76
CA LEU A 86 -3.37 -8.87 -16.49
C LEU A 86 -1.96 -9.11 -15.92
N GLY A 87 -1.83 -9.81 -14.78
CA GLY A 87 -0.55 -10.22 -14.23
C GLY A 87 0.28 -9.11 -13.57
N PHE A 88 -0.34 -8.01 -13.13
CA PHE A 88 0.37 -7.03 -12.32
C PHE A 88 0.68 -7.58 -10.93
N ALA A 89 1.93 -7.61 -10.54
CA ALA A 89 2.32 -8.05 -9.21
C ALA A 89 1.79 -7.09 -8.12
N PHE A 90 1.39 -7.63 -6.98
CA PHE A 90 0.97 -6.82 -5.82
C PHE A 90 2.13 -6.00 -5.23
N LYS A 91 3.36 -6.49 -5.37
CA LYS A 91 4.55 -5.76 -4.93
C LYS A 91 4.93 -4.73 -5.97
N GLY A 92 4.94 -3.47 -5.58
CA GLY A 92 5.34 -2.37 -6.47
C GLY A 92 6.72 -2.57 -7.08
N ARG A 93 6.89 -2.16 -8.34
CA ARG A 93 8.14 -2.22 -9.11
C ARG A 93 8.66 -3.61 -9.47
N THR A 94 7.86 -4.66 -9.30
CA THR A 94 8.27 -6.03 -9.69
C THR A 94 7.71 -6.48 -11.03
N THR A 95 6.62 -5.88 -11.51
CA THR A 95 6.15 -6.11 -12.88
C THR A 95 7.00 -5.29 -13.84
N GLU A 96 7.62 -5.94 -14.79
CA GLU A 96 8.31 -5.27 -15.88
C GLU A 96 7.30 -4.86 -16.95
N ILE A 97 7.18 -3.55 -17.17
CA ILE A 97 6.24 -2.97 -18.13
C ILE A 97 7.06 -2.12 -19.08
N THR A 98 7.03 -2.46 -20.36
CA THR A 98 7.69 -1.70 -21.41
C THR A 98 6.66 -0.98 -22.28
N GLN A 99 7.10 0.09 -22.95
CA GLN A 99 6.23 0.78 -23.90
C GLN A 99 5.81 -0.12 -25.07
N SER A 100 6.67 -1.06 -25.49
CA SER A 100 6.35 -2.03 -26.52
C SER A 100 5.28 -3.02 -26.08
N ASP A 101 5.29 -3.49 -24.83
CA ASP A 101 4.25 -4.34 -24.30
C ASP A 101 2.90 -3.62 -24.25
N ILE A 102 2.91 -2.34 -23.84
CA ILE A 102 1.69 -1.51 -23.78
C ILE A 102 1.16 -1.30 -25.19
N ALA A 103 2.02 -0.96 -26.16
CA ALA A 103 1.64 -0.77 -27.56
C ALA A 103 1.12 -2.08 -28.22
N ALA A 104 1.60 -3.24 -27.74
CA ALA A 104 1.13 -4.57 -28.15
C ALA A 104 -0.18 -4.99 -27.44
N GLY A 105 -0.84 -4.11 -26.70
CA GLY A 105 -2.10 -4.40 -26.02
C GLY A 105 -1.96 -5.16 -24.70
N LYS A 106 -0.75 -5.23 -24.11
CA LYS A 106 -0.55 -5.83 -22.79
C LYS A 106 -0.64 -4.79 -21.68
N PHE A 107 -0.86 -5.24 -20.46
CA PHE A 107 -0.91 -4.40 -19.25
C PHE A 107 -1.88 -3.21 -19.43
N CYS A 108 -1.37 -2.00 -19.34
CA CYS A 108 -2.15 -0.78 -19.53
C CYS A 108 -2.82 -0.75 -20.91
N GLY A 109 -2.13 -1.25 -21.95
CA GLY A 109 -2.60 -1.29 -23.33
C GLY A 109 -3.84 -2.17 -23.55
N SER A 110 -4.13 -3.09 -22.62
CA SER A 110 -5.35 -3.92 -22.71
C SER A 110 -6.64 -3.12 -22.65
N CYS A 111 -6.60 -1.93 -22.02
CA CYS A 111 -7.76 -1.03 -21.91
C CYS A 111 -7.50 0.35 -22.52
N HIS A 112 -6.23 0.78 -22.55
CA HIS A 112 -5.84 2.07 -23.14
C HIS A 112 -5.56 1.91 -24.64
N ASP A 113 -6.59 1.47 -25.37
CA ASP A 113 -6.59 1.12 -26.78
C ASP A 113 -7.23 2.20 -27.68
N GLY A 114 -7.65 3.33 -27.09
CA GLY A 114 -8.37 4.40 -27.78
C GLY A 114 -9.88 4.16 -27.96
N LYS A 115 -10.39 3.00 -27.47
CA LYS A 115 -11.82 2.63 -27.49
C LYS A 115 -12.36 2.50 -26.06
N THR A 116 -11.76 1.63 -25.27
CA THR A 116 -12.14 1.40 -23.86
C THR A 116 -11.74 2.58 -22.99
N SER A 117 -10.55 3.14 -23.26
CA SER A 117 -10.02 4.33 -22.63
C SER A 117 -9.16 5.11 -23.62
N PHE A 118 -8.54 6.23 -23.17
CA PHE A 118 -7.63 6.98 -24.03
C PHE A 118 -6.50 6.10 -24.56
N GLY A 119 -6.03 6.39 -25.77
CA GLY A 119 -5.04 5.58 -26.45
C GLY A 119 -3.62 5.75 -25.94
N VAL A 120 -2.76 4.77 -26.21
CA VAL A 120 -1.35 4.76 -25.81
C VAL A 120 -0.51 5.83 -26.50
N ASN A 121 -1.02 6.49 -27.51
CA ASN A 121 -0.40 7.63 -28.21
C ASN A 121 -0.61 8.97 -27.47
N GLU A 122 -1.46 9.01 -26.45
CA GLU A 122 -1.72 10.20 -25.64
C GLU A 122 -0.74 10.27 -24.45
N CYS A 123 0.54 10.49 -24.76
CA CYS A 123 1.66 10.36 -23.82
C CYS A 123 1.48 11.14 -22.51
N ASP A 124 0.98 12.36 -22.58
CA ASP A 124 0.81 13.25 -21.43
C ASP A 124 -0.28 12.79 -20.46
N LYS A 125 -1.18 11.92 -20.88
CA LYS A 125 -2.21 11.35 -19.97
C LYS A 125 -1.61 10.33 -19.01
N CYS A 126 -0.54 9.66 -19.42
CA CYS A 126 0.21 8.74 -18.57
C CYS A 126 1.39 9.47 -17.91
N HIS A 127 2.20 10.15 -18.68
CA HIS A 127 3.42 10.85 -18.25
C HIS A 127 3.10 12.25 -17.68
N SER A 128 2.31 12.30 -16.63
CA SER A 128 1.73 13.54 -16.10
C SER A 128 2.30 14.00 -14.77
N TYR A 129 3.26 13.35 -14.19
CA TYR A 129 3.85 13.49 -12.85
C TYR A 129 3.26 14.64 -12.00
N GLY A 130 2.45 14.31 -10.99
CA GLY A 130 1.89 15.27 -10.04
C GLY A 130 0.77 16.19 -10.58
N THR A 131 0.51 16.19 -11.89
CA THR A 131 -0.60 16.93 -12.49
C THR A 131 -1.85 16.06 -12.69
N VAL A 132 -1.78 14.78 -12.29
CA VAL A 132 -2.99 13.95 -12.21
C VAL A 132 -3.88 14.59 -11.16
N ARG A 133 -4.85 15.23 -11.68
CA ARG A 133 -5.82 16.13 -11.09
C ARG A 133 -6.40 15.53 -9.82
N ALA A 134 -5.88 15.93 -8.68
CA ALA A 134 -6.53 15.73 -7.41
C ALA A 134 -8.02 16.12 -7.50
N ASN A 135 -8.31 17.22 -8.19
CA ASN A 135 -9.66 17.75 -8.36
C ASN A 135 -10.61 16.82 -9.12
N GLY A 136 -10.19 16.17 -10.20
CA GLY A 136 -11.07 15.27 -10.97
C GLY A 136 -11.34 13.93 -10.27
N ILE A 137 -10.41 13.45 -9.45
CA ILE A 137 -10.60 12.23 -8.64
C ILE A 137 -11.52 12.54 -7.47
N ALA A 138 -11.27 13.62 -6.73
CA ALA A 138 -12.09 14.05 -5.61
C ALA A 138 -13.56 14.24 -6.00
N GLU A 139 -13.82 14.80 -7.18
CA GLU A 139 -15.17 14.97 -7.68
C GLU A 139 -15.87 13.63 -7.96
N LYS A 140 -15.20 12.69 -8.64
CA LYS A 140 -15.75 11.35 -8.93
C LYS A 140 -16.00 10.51 -7.68
N LEU A 141 -15.29 10.78 -6.58
CA LEU A 141 -15.42 10.06 -5.32
C LEU A 141 -16.31 10.77 -4.30
N ARG A 142 -16.85 11.94 -4.65
CA ARG A 142 -17.61 12.80 -3.73
C ARG A 142 -18.82 12.09 -3.13
N ASP A 143 -19.56 11.37 -3.94
CA ASP A 143 -20.83 10.74 -3.57
C ASP A 143 -20.68 9.32 -3.02
N LEU A 144 -19.42 8.85 -2.88
CA LEU A 144 -19.14 7.54 -2.31
C LEU A 144 -19.15 7.60 -0.77
N PRO A 145 -19.48 6.48 -0.11
CA PRO A 145 -19.44 6.37 1.35
C PRO A 145 -18.08 6.81 1.90
N LYS A 146 -18.10 7.53 3.01
CA LYS A 146 -16.89 8.14 3.58
C LYS A 146 -16.23 7.24 4.61
N ASP A 147 -14.90 7.30 4.66
CA ASP A 147 -14.05 6.69 5.66
C ASP A 147 -13.18 7.75 6.35
N ALA A 148 -12.74 7.48 7.57
CA ALA A 148 -11.78 8.33 8.28
C ALA A 148 -10.36 8.21 7.71
N PHE A 149 -10.05 7.14 7.01
CA PHE A 149 -8.71 6.73 6.61
C PHE A 149 -8.49 6.67 5.10
N GLY A 150 -7.22 6.46 4.71
CA GLY A 150 -6.83 6.30 3.33
C GLY A 150 -7.19 7.49 2.45
N ASN A 151 -7.87 7.24 1.36
CA ASN A 151 -8.39 8.28 0.45
C ASN A 151 -9.79 8.78 0.84
N LYS A 152 -10.20 8.56 2.08
CA LYS A 152 -11.49 8.98 2.64
C LYS A 152 -12.73 8.31 2.02
N VAL A 153 -12.57 7.17 1.36
CA VAL A 153 -13.67 6.39 0.78
C VAL A 153 -13.75 5.01 1.41
N ASP A 154 -14.94 4.63 1.87
CA ASP A 154 -15.26 3.25 2.25
C ASP A 154 -15.63 2.45 0.99
N TRP A 155 -14.62 1.82 0.40
CA TRP A 155 -14.76 1.06 -0.84
C TRP A 155 -15.62 -0.19 -0.70
N ALA A 156 -15.55 -0.87 0.44
CA ALA A 156 -16.35 -2.06 0.69
C ALA A 156 -17.84 -1.70 0.78
N LYS A 157 -18.14 -0.63 1.49
CA LYS A 157 -19.50 -0.09 1.59
C LYS A 157 -20.01 0.43 0.25
N ALA A 158 -19.15 1.09 -0.55
CA ALA A 158 -19.52 1.56 -1.88
C ALA A 158 -19.96 0.43 -2.82
N VAL A 159 -19.27 -0.72 -2.77
CA VAL A 159 -19.67 -1.93 -3.52
C VAL A 159 -20.96 -2.51 -2.94
N LYS A 160 -21.03 -2.68 -1.63
CA LYS A 160 -22.21 -3.26 -0.94
C LYS A 160 -23.50 -2.45 -1.20
N GLU A 161 -23.39 -1.13 -1.25
CA GLU A 161 -24.52 -0.23 -1.54
C GLU A 161 -24.81 -0.08 -3.05
N GLY A 162 -24.05 -0.74 -3.92
CA GLY A 162 -24.20 -0.65 -5.37
C GLY A 162 -23.84 0.71 -5.95
N LYS A 163 -23.14 1.57 -5.18
CA LYS A 163 -22.64 2.87 -5.64
C LYS A 163 -21.58 2.72 -6.73
N ILE A 164 -20.82 1.63 -6.68
CA ILE A 164 -19.92 1.17 -7.73
C ILE A 164 -20.15 -0.31 -7.96
N LYS A 165 -19.97 -0.75 -9.22
CA LYS A 165 -20.04 -2.16 -9.64
C LYS A 165 -18.79 -2.49 -10.44
N PRO A 166 -17.66 -2.77 -9.78
CA PRO A 166 -16.43 -3.09 -10.46
C PRO A 166 -16.55 -4.41 -11.23
N ALA A 167 -16.22 -4.41 -12.52
CA ALA A 167 -16.14 -5.63 -13.30
C ALA A 167 -15.10 -6.59 -12.71
N ALA A 168 -15.43 -7.89 -12.66
CA ALA A 168 -14.53 -8.91 -12.12
C ALA A 168 -13.33 -9.14 -13.04
N ASN A 169 -13.53 -9.11 -14.35
CA ASN A 169 -12.55 -9.46 -15.35
C ASN A 169 -12.00 -8.23 -16.08
N ALA A 170 -10.80 -8.37 -16.64
CA ALA A 170 -10.13 -7.28 -17.36
C ALA A 170 -10.88 -6.86 -18.65
N ASP A 171 -11.68 -7.75 -19.23
CA ASP A 171 -12.54 -7.46 -20.38
C ASP A 171 -13.79 -6.63 -20.04
N GLY A 172 -13.96 -6.24 -18.80
CA GLY A 172 -15.10 -5.47 -18.33
C GLY A 172 -16.32 -6.30 -17.96
N THR A 173 -16.20 -7.62 -17.92
CA THR A 173 -17.30 -8.55 -17.62
C THR A 173 -17.21 -9.14 -16.22
N GLY A 174 -18.26 -9.84 -15.83
CA GLY A 174 -18.32 -10.63 -14.59
C GLY A 174 -18.50 -9.79 -13.33
N GLU A 175 -18.85 -10.47 -12.26
CA GLU A 175 -19.03 -9.93 -10.92
C GLU A 175 -18.42 -10.87 -9.90
N LEU A 176 -17.73 -10.35 -8.90
CA LEU A 176 -17.21 -11.12 -7.78
C LEU A 176 -18.29 -11.30 -6.72
N LYS A 177 -18.40 -12.52 -6.22
CA LYS A 177 -19.35 -12.84 -5.14
C LYS A 177 -18.67 -12.76 -3.80
N ALA A 178 -19.33 -12.11 -2.86
CA ALA A 178 -18.89 -12.08 -1.47
C ALA A 178 -18.92 -13.49 -0.88
N VAL A 179 -17.86 -13.85 -0.16
CA VAL A 179 -17.80 -15.07 0.64
C VAL A 179 -18.16 -14.71 2.09
N GLU A 180 -19.30 -15.21 2.55
CA GLU A 180 -19.84 -14.93 3.89
C GLU A 180 -19.09 -15.78 4.95
N GLN A 181 -17.82 -15.44 5.18
CA GLN A 181 -16.98 -16.11 6.16
C GLN A 181 -16.06 -15.13 6.87
N ASP A 182 -16.10 -15.16 8.20
CA ASP A 182 -15.15 -14.45 9.05
C ASP A 182 -14.14 -15.44 9.64
N ILE A 183 -12.88 -15.04 9.69
CA ILE A 183 -11.82 -15.78 10.37
C ILE A 183 -11.36 -14.99 11.59
N ILE A 184 -11.34 -15.62 12.75
CA ILE A 184 -10.73 -15.05 13.95
C ILE A 184 -9.30 -15.58 14.04
N ILE A 185 -8.34 -14.64 14.08
CA ILE A 185 -6.92 -14.92 14.21
C ILE A 185 -6.53 -14.53 15.63
N PRO A 186 -6.20 -15.50 16.48
CA PRO A 186 -5.88 -15.24 17.88
C PRO A 186 -4.52 -14.52 18.01
N VAL A 187 -4.45 -13.57 18.96
CA VAL A 187 -3.25 -12.78 19.27
C VAL A 187 -2.85 -13.09 20.73
N ASN A 188 -2.49 -14.32 21.01
CA ASN A 188 -2.27 -14.83 22.36
C ASN A 188 -0.82 -14.81 22.87
N LYS A 189 0.10 -14.13 22.17
CA LYS A 189 1.54 -14.24 22.47
C LYS A 189 2.08 -13.12 23.40
N PHE A 190 1.25 -12.16 23.76
CA PHE A 190 1.69 -10.99 24.54
C PHE A 190 0.70 -10.72 25.68
N THR A 191 1.20 -10.33 26.86
CA THR A 191 0.37 -9.91 27.98
C THR A 191 0.85 -8.54 28.45
N PRO A 192 0.01 -7.48 28.45
CA PRO A 192 -1.34 -7.46 27.88
C PRO A 192 -1.32 -7.55 26.35
N HIS A 193 -2.27 -8.23 25.76
CA HIS A 193 -2.37 -8.40 24.32
C HIS A 193 -3.55 -7.59 23.75
N PRO A 194 -3.46 -7.10 22.50
CA PRO A 194 -4.60 -6.49 21.85
C PRO A 194 -5.68 -7.53 21.60
N PRO A 195 -6.93 -7.10 21.32
CA PRO A 195 -8.01 -7.99 20.89
C PRO A 195 -7.59 -8.87 19.70
N ASP A 196 -8.24 -10.02 19.55
CA ASP A 196 -8.04 -10.90 18.41
C ASP A 196 -8.42 -10.21 17.11
N VAL A 197 -7.79 -10.62 16.01
CA VAL A 197 -8.05 -10.06 14.69
C VAL A 197 -9.27 -10.75 14.07
N LYS A 198 -10.23 -9.94 13.63
CA LYS A 198 -11.31 -10.40 12.76
C LYS A 198 -10.96 -10.12 11.31
N PHE A 199 -10.86 -11.17 10.50
CA PHE A 199 -10.68 -11.07 9.05
C PHE A 199 -12.00 -11.43 8.34
N PRO A 200 -12.72 -10.45 7.77
CA PRO A 200 -13.94 -10.68 7.01
C PRO A 200 -13.64 -10.98 5.54
N HIS A 201 -13.86 -12.21 5.08
CA HIS A 201 -13.76 -12.53 3.64
C HIS A 201 -14.71 -11.68 2.82
N THR A 202 -15.91 -11.42 3.31
CA THR A 202 -16.94 -10.61 2.63
C THR A 202 -16.40 -9.29 2.11
N ALA A 203 -15.68 -8.54 2.97
CA ALA A 203 -15.14 -7.22 2.58
C ALA A 203 -14.00 -7.31 1.54
N HIS A 204 -13.34 -8.46 1.43
CA HIS A 204 -12.21 -8.66 0.52
C HIS A 204 -12.67 -9.28 -0.81
N THR A 205 -13.53 -10.30 -0.74
CA THR A 205 -13.91 -11.08 -1.93
C THR A 205 -14.88 -10.36 -2.86
N VAL A 206 -15.41 -9.21 -2.47
CA VAL A 206 -16.14 -8.31 -3.40
C VAL A 206 -15.22 -7.62 -4.43
N GLN A 207 -13.90 -7.71 -4.26
CA GLN A 207 -12.92 -7.11 -5.18
C GLN A 207 -11.70 -7.99 -5.48
N LEU A 208 -11.55 -9.11 -4.78
CA LEU A 208 -10.44 -10.06 -4.90
C LEU A 208 -11.00 -11.46 -5.06
N ASP A 209 -10.42 -12.26 -5.94
CA ASP A 209 -10.71 -13.68 -6.02
C ASP A 209 -9.83 -14.48 -5.03
N CYS A 210 -10.10 -15.78 -4.94
CA CYS A 210 -9.34 -16.66 -4.04
C CYS A 210 -7.84 -16.64 -4.38
N ALA A 211 -7.50 -16.69 -5.67
CA ALA A 211 -6.12 -16.75 -6.16
C ALA A 211 -5.34 -15.45 -5.89
N SER A 212 -6.01 -14.31 -5.75
CA SER A 212 -5.36 -13.05 -5.37
C SER A 212 -4.69 -13.12 -3.98
N CYS A 213 -5.17 -13.99 -3.10
CA CYS A 213 -4.65 -14.16 -1.74
C CYS A 213 -3.99 -15.53 -1.53
N HIS A 214 -4.60 -16.59 -2.02
CA HIS A 214 -4.17 -17.98 -1.87
C HIS A 214 -3.53 -18.47 -3.18
N GLU A 215 -2.40 -19.04 -3.20
CA GLU A 215 -1.33 -19.32 -2.23
C GLU A 215 -0.24 -18.23 -2.23
N SER A 216 -0.48 -17.12 -2.91
CA SER A 216 0.53 -16.08 -3.15
C SER A 216 0.89 -15.27 -1.90
N ILE A 217 -0.11 -14.96 -1.05
CA ILE A 217 0.05 -14.17 0.18
C ILE A 217 -0.19 -15.03 1.41
N PHE A 218 -1.24 -15.85 1.39
CA PHE A 218 -1.67 -16.71 2.49
C PHE A 218 -1.87 -18.14 2.02
N LYS A 219 -1.44 -19.09 2.82
CA LYS A 219 -1.79 -20.48 2.62
C LYS A 219 -3.27 -20.70 2.96
N GLN A 220 -3.97 -21.47 2.13
CA GLN A 220 -5.41 -21.78 2.29
C GLN A 220 -5.63 -22.84 3.37
N LYS A 221 -5.10 -22.57 4.56
CA LYS A 221 -5.22 -23.46 5.72
C LYS A 221 -5.29 -22.64 7.00
N LYS A 222 -6.24 -22.94 7.89
CA LYS A 222 -6.29 -22.35 9.23
C LYS A 222 -4.97 -22.65 9.96
N GLY A 223 -4.35 -21.59 10.50
CA GLY A 223 -3.02 -21.69 11.11
C GLY A 223 -1.85 -21.93 10.14
N GLY A 224 -2.10 -21.92 8.82
CA GLY A 224 -1.08 -22.18 7.80
C GLY A 224 -0.01 -21.09 7.64
N ASN A 225 -0.13 -19.99 8.34
CA ASN A 225 0.79 -18.85 8.28
C ASN A 225 1.41 -18.54 9.68
N PRO A 226 2.13 -19.47 10.30
CA PRO A 226 2.62 -19.34 11.68
C PRO A 226 3.62 -18.20 11.86
N GLU A 227 4.23 -17.78 10.78
CA GLU A 227 5.23 -16.70 10.79
C GLU A 227 4.62 -15.29 10.63
N MET A 228 3.30 -15.19 10.43
CA MET A 228 2.64 -13.91 10.33
C MET A 228 2.70 -13.18 11.67
N ASN A 229 3.21 -11.97 11.66
CA ASN A 229 3.30 -11.10 12.83
C ASN A 229 3.27 -9.63 12.41
N MET A 230 3.11 -8.72 13.37
CA MET A 230 2.99 -7.29 13.09
C MET A 230 4.19 -6.71 12.37
N MET A 231 5.42 -7.15 12.67
CA MET A 231 6.62 -6.65 11.99
C MET A 231 6.62 -6.99 10.50
N LYS A 232 6.23 -8.22 10.14
CA LYS A 232 6.09 -8.63 8.75
C LYS A 232 4.95 -7.89 8.05
N ILE A 233 3.83 -7.65 8.73
CA ILE A 233 2.71 -6.87 8.19
C ILE A 233 3.14 -5.42 7.93
N ILE A 234 3.80 -4.77 8.89
CA ILE A 234 4.33 -3.41 8.75
C ILE A 234 5.36 -3.32 7.62
N SER A 235 6.17 -4.36 7.42
CA SER A 235 7.13 -4.43 6.31
C SER A 235 6.50 -4.72 4.93
N GLY A 236 5.17 -4.81 4.86
CA GLY A 236 4.43 -4.97 3.61
C GLY A 236 4.20 -6.42 3.18
N GLN A 237 4.30 -7.38 4.11
CA GLN A 237 3.94 -8.77 3.90
C GLN A 237 2.53 -9.07 4.43
N TYR A 238 1.93 -10.18 4.04
CA TYR A 238 0.58 -10.59 4.45
C TYR A 238 -0.45 -9.46 4.25
N CYS A 239 -1.17 -9.07 5.28
CA CYS A 239 -2.13 -7.96 5.24
C CYS A 239 -1.49 -6.65 4.75
N GLY A 240 -0.22 -6.41 5.07
CA GLY A 240 0.56 -5.24 4.65
C GLY A 240 0.85 -5.16 3.15
N THR A 241 0.54 -6.22 2.38
CA THR A 241 0.62 -6.17 0.92
C THR A 241 -0.30 -5.09 0.35
N CYS A 242 -1.48 -4.93 0.92
CA CYS A 242 -2.51 -3.97 0.48
C CYS A 242 -2.77 -2.86 1.51
N HIS A 243 -2.83 -3.23 2.82
CA HIS A 243 -3.03 -2.25 3.87
C HIS A 243 -1.82 -1.34 4.03
N ALA A 244 -2.05 -0.06 4.28
CA ALA A 244 -1.09 1.02 4.23
C ALA A 244 -0.65 1.47 2.83
N LYS A 245 -1.16 0.84 1.76
CA LYS A 245 -0.86 1.21 0.36
C LYS A 245 -2.12 1.60 -0.41
N VAL A 246 -3.06 0.67 -0.53
CA VAL A 246 -4.30 0.80 -1.31
C VAL A 246 -5.55 0.48 -0.50
N SER A 247 -5.42 0.22 0.78
CA SER A 247 -6.51 0.02 1.73
C SER A 247 -6.26 0.84 2.99
N PHE A 248 -7.13 0.78 3.99
CA PHE A 248 -6.95 1.56 5.21
C PHE A 248 -5.55 1.31 5.83
N PRO A 249 -4.94 2.31 6.48
CA PRO A 249 -3.59 2.20 7.00
C PRO A 249 -3.50 1.26 8.21
N ILE A 250 -2.29 0.71 8.45
CA ILE A 250 -2.04 -0.28 9.51
C ILE A 250 -2.13 0.34 10.92
N ASP A 251 -2.00 1.66 11.04
CA ASP A 251 -2.13 2.40 12.28
C ASP A 251 -3.58 2.50 12.80
N ASP A 252 -4.57 2.07 12.02
CA ASP A 252 -5.93 1.84 12.49
C ASP A 252 -6.04 0.46 13.16
N CYS A 253 -5.42 0.32 14.33
CA CYS A 253 -5.22 -0.95 15.03
C CYS A 253 -6.52 -1.71 15.29
N PHE A 254 -7.54 -0.99 15.78
CA PHE A 254 -8.80 -1.61 16.23
C PHE A 254 -9.75 -1.98 15.10
N ARG A 255 -9.44 -1.60 13.86
CA ARG A 255 -10.17 -2.10 12.70
C ARG A 255 -9.86 -3.57 12.42
N CYS A 256 -8.62 -4.00 12.71
CA CYS A 256 -8.22 -5.40 12.64
C CYS A 256 -8.41 -6.10 13.98
N HIS A 257 -7.89 -5.53 15.07
CA HIS A 257 -7.97 -6.05 16.42
C HIS A 257 -9.32 -5.70 17.07
N SER A 258 -10.38 -6.35 16.64
CA SER A 258 -11.76 -5.99 16.97
C SER A 258 -12.55 -7.05 17.73
N GLN A 259 -11.96 -8.24 17.95
CA GLN A 259 -12.63 -9.30 18.70
C GLN A 259 -12.05 -9.41 20.10
N PRO A 260 -12.90 -9.51 21.15
CA PRO A 260 -12.41 -9.87 22.48
C PRO A 260 -11.55 -11.13 22.39
N ALA A 261 -10.43 -11.12 23.10
CA ALA A 261 -9.58 -12.30 23.14
C ALA A 261 -10.38 -13.49 23.66
N ALA A 262 -10.30 -14.62 22.97
CA ALA A 262 -10.89 -15.84 23.47
C ALA A 262 -10.25 -16.17 24.81
N VAL A 263 -11.02 -16.27 25.86
CA VAL A 263 -10.56 -16.78 27.15
C VAL A 263 -10.15 -18.22 26.92
N ILE A 264 -8.84 -18.46 26.82
CA ILE A 264 -8.31 -19.82 26.79
C ILE A 264 -8.60 -20.40 28.17
N LYS A 265 -9.62 -21.24 28.27
CA LYS A 265 -9.82 -22.06 29.45
C LYS A 265 -8.63 -22.98 29.58
N GLU A 266 -7.89 -22.91 30.67
CA GLU A 266 -6.67 -23.71 30.93
C GLU A 266 -6.91 -25.21 30.93
N ASP A 267 -8.14 -25.66 30.75
CA ASP A 267 -8.58 -27.05 30.86
C ASP A 267 -8.14 -27.94 29.68
N GLU A 268 -7.82 -27.37 28.51
CA GLU A 268 -7.42 -28.20 27.35
C GLU A 268 -5.94 -28.64 27.35
N LYS A 269 -5.09 -28.13 28.25
CA LYS A 269 -3.70 -28.57 28.37
C LYS A 269 -3.46 -29.86 29.12
N LYS A 270 -4.48 -30.42 29.73
CA LYS A 270 -4.33 -31.68 30.52
C LYS A 270 -4.43 -32.96 29.71
N ASP A 271 -5.01 -32.91 28.52
CA ASP A 271 -5.22 -34.12 27.72
C ASP A 271 -4.08 -34.45 26.77
N GLU A 272 -3.28 -33.45 26.30
CA GLU A 272 -2.11 -33.72 25.45
C GLU A 272 -0.93 -34.39 26.19
N LYS A 273 -0.85 -34.29 27.52
CA LYS A 273 0.22 -34.93 28.30
C LYS A 273 -0.05 -36.38 28.69
N LYS A 274 -1.23 -36.94 28.40
CA LYS A 274 -1.53 -38.35 28.69
C LYS A 274 -1.19 -39.31 27.56
N ASP A 275 -1.06 -38.83 26.33
CA ASP A 275 -0.81 -39.70 25.19
C ASP A 275 0.72 -39.91 24.91
N GLU A 276 1.61 -39.14 25.56
CA GLU A 276 3.05 -39.38 25.48
C GLU A 276 3.63 -40.40 26.50
N LYS A 277 2.74 -41.02 27.27
CA LYS A 277 3.16 -42.03 28.28
C LYS A 277 2.43 -43.40 28.17
N LYS A 278 2.17 -43.82 26.95
CA LYS A 278 1.77 -45.20 26.68
C LYS A 278 2.61 -45.80 25.56
#